data_a1df8da08c71be6e233d2676ad87933a
#
_entry.id   a1df8da08c71be6e233d2676ad87933a
#
_cell.length_a   1.000
_cell.length_b   1.000
_cell.length_c   1.000
_cell.angle_alpha   90.00
_cell.angle_beta   90.00
_cell.angle_gamma   90.00
#
_symmetry.space_group_name_H-M   'P 1'
#
loop_
_entity.id
_entity.type
_entity.pdbx_description
1 polymer ?
#
loop_
_entity_poly.entity_id
_entity_poly.type
_entity_poly.pdbx_seq_one_letter_code
_entity_poly.pdbx_strand_id
1 'polypeptide(L)'
;MHLDPDFDYLTYGDVGQRAKQIQTKLGQGDLLVFYAGMRDVRSPSSKLVYGIIGLYVVEDIVSALSVPPMHLHQNAHTRKVLAAGAGDIVVRARPGVSGRLERYILIGHYHQRAYRVCPDLLDAWGGLNVKDGWLQRSARLPEFVNANTFYNWFLAQNVTLARRNT
;
A
#
# COMPACT_ATOMS: atom_id res chain seq x y z
N MET A 1 -3.31 -13.83 -13.17
CA MET A 1 -3.75 -13.22 -11.91
C MET A 1 -3.20 -11.80 -11.86
N HIS A 2 -4.01 -10.81 -11.50
CA HIS A 2 -3.57 -9.42 -11.30
C HIS A 2 -3.17 -9.28 -9.83
N LEU A 3 -1.86 -9.23 -9.57
CA LEU A 3 -1.30 -9.01 -8.24
C LEU A 3 -0.80 -7.57 -8.15
N ASP A 4 -1.45 -6.79 -7.31
CA ASP A 4 -1.09 -5.42 -7.03
C ASP A 4 -1.46 -5.07 -5.58
N PRO A 5 -0.49 -4.98 -4.68
CA PRO A 5 0.96 -5.10 -4.88
C PRO A 5 1.45 -6.51 -5.24
N ASP A 6 2.55 -6.60 -5.99
CA ASP A 6 3.29 -7.83 -6.24
C ASP A 6 4.49 -7.92 -5.28
N PHE A 7 4.37 -8.72 -4.24
CA PHE A 7 5.41 -8.84 -3.21
C PHE A 7 6.57 -9.75 -3.61
N ASP A 8 6.42 -10.60 -4.64
CA ASP A 8 7.53 -11.40 -5.16
C ASP A 8 8.57 -10.51 -5.84
N TYR A 9 8.08 -9.52 -6.61
CA TYR A 9 8.93 -8.58 -7.35
C TYR A 9 9.10 -7.23 -6.65
N LEU A 10 8.41 -7.00 -5.54
CA LEU A 10 8.38 -5.73 -4.81
C LEU A 10 7.95 -4.57 -5.71
N THR A 11 6.87 -4.76 -6.47
CA THR A 11 6.32 -3.77 -7.37
C THR A 11 4.85 -3.47 -7.07
N TYR A 12 4.45 -2.23 -7.32
CA TYR A 12 3.05 -1.81 -7.29
C TYR A 12 2.76 -0.97 -8.52
N GLY A 13 1.70 -1.30 -9.23
CA GLY A 13 1.27 -0.53 -10.39
C GLY A 13 -0.04 0.22 -10.13
N ASP A 14 -0.21 1.36 -10.76
CA ASP A 14 -1.48 2.09 -10.74
C ASP A 14 -1.64 2.92 -12.01
N VAL A 15 -2.86 3.42 -12.21
CA VAL A 15 -3.22 4.28 -13.34
C VAL A 15 -4.23 5.35 -12.90
N GLY A 16 -4.32 6.46 -13.64
CA GLY A 16 -5.29 7.53 -13.40
C GLY A 16 -4.94 8.40 -12.19
N GLN A 17 -5.94 8.76 -11.39
CA GLN A 17 -5.75 9.76 -10.31
C GLN A 17 -4.82 9.31 -9.19
N ARG A 18 -4.82 8.01 -8.85
CA ARG A 18 -3.90 7.49 -7.83
C ARG A 18 -2.48 7.48 -8.33
N ALA A 19 -2.25 7.05 -9.57
CA ALA A 19 -0.92 7.12 -10.19
C ALA A 19 -0.36 8.54 -10.18
N LYS A 20 -1.17 9.55 -10.54
CA LYS A 20 -0.77 10.96 -10.47
C LYS A 20 -0.40 11.38 -9.05
N GLN A 21 -1.18 11.00 -8.03
CA GLN A 21 -0.85 11.32 -6.63
C GLN A 21 0.47 10.67 -6.20
N ILE A 22 0.69 9.42 -6.55
CA ILE A 22 1.93 8.70 -6.24
C ILE A 22 3.12 9.42 -6.88
N GLN A 23 3.06 9.71 -8.19
CA GLN A 23 4.14 10.41 -8.89
C GLN A 23 4.45 11.81 -8.36
N THR A 24 3.43 12.53 -7.87
CA THR A 24 3.61 13.93 -7.42
C THR A 24 3.99 14.05 -5.96
N LYS A 25 3.71 13.03 -5.15
CA LYS A 25 3.84 13.09 -3.69
C LYS A 25 4.89 12.18 -3.11
N LEU A 26 5.28 11.13 -3.83
CA LEU A 26 6.25 10.17 -3.37
C LEU A 26 7.54 10.25 -4.17
N GLY A 27 8.65 10.07 -3.47
CA GLY A 27 9.98 9.94 -4.02
C GLY A 27 10.75 8.78 -3.38
N GLN A 28 12.02 8.68 -3.71
CA GLN A 28 12.89 7.66 -3.13
C GLN A 28 12.97 7.80 -1.60
N GLY A 29 12.73 6.70 -0.89
CA GLY A 29 12.74 6.63 0.57
C GLY A 29 11.38 6.84 1.21
N ASP A 30 10.37 7.31 0.49
CA ASP A 30 9.01 7.45 1.01
C ASP A 30 8.32 6.10 1.18
N LEU A 31 7.21 6.11 1.91
CA LEU A 31 6.49 4.90 2.30
C LEU A 31 5.21 4.72 1.49
N LEU A 32 4.98 3.52 1.00
CA LEU A 32 3.69 3.09 0.47
C LEU A 32 3.19 1.91 1.32
N VAL A 33 2.08 2.14 2.03
CA VAL A 33 1.52 1.17 2.98
C VAL A 33 0.28 0.53 2.40
N PHE A 34 0.25 -0.80 2.39
CA PHE A 34 -0.87 -1.58 1.88
C PHE A 34 -1.75 -2.06 3.01
N TYR A 35 -3.04 -1.80 2.91
CA TYR A 35 -4.02 -2.33 3.83
C TYR A 35 -5.17 -3.00 3.10
N ALA A 36 -5.81 -3.96 3.74
CA ALA A 36 -6.94 -4.69 3.20
C ALA A 36 -8.07 -4.82 4.21
N GLY A 37 -9.29 -4.90 3.67
CA GLY A 37 -10.45 -5.31 4.45
C GLY A 37 -10.46 -6.84 4.56
N MET A 38 -10.55 -7.35 5.78
CA MET A 38 -10.52 -8.77 6.08
C MET A 38 -11.73 -9.19 6.90
N ARG A 39 -12.17 -10.44 6.70
CA ARG A 39 -13.24 -11.07 7.47
C ARG A 39 -12.77 -12.42 7.95
N ASP A 40 -13.15 -12.78 9.18
CA ASP A 40 -12.89 -14.12 9.69
C ASP A 40 -13.67 -15.15 8.88
N VAL A 41 -12.96 -16.09 8.25
CA VAL A 41 -13.56 -17.18 7.45
C VAL A 41 -14.36 -18.17 8.28
N ARG A 42 -14.06 -18.29 9.58
CA ARG A 42 -14.76 -19.16 10.53
C ARG A 42 -16.07 -18.54 11.04
N SER A 43 -16.22 -17.22 10.84
CA SER A 43 -17.39 -16.47 11.25
C SER A 43 -17.83 -15.53 10.12
N PRO A 44 -18.53 -16.04 9.09
CA PRO A 44 -18.93 -15.25 7.91
C PRO A 44 -19.79 -14.02 8.24
N SER A 45 -20.48 -14.04 9.40
CA SER A 45 -21.26 -12.92 9.93
C SER A 45 -20.40 -11.87 10.65
N SER A 46 -19.11 -12.14 10.86
CA SER A 46 -18.21 -11.20 11.52
C SER A 46 -18.09 -9.90 10.71
N LYS A 47 -17.93 -8.79 11.42
CA LYS A 47 -17.71 -7.48 10.79
C LYS A 47 -16.35 -7.46 10.09
N LEU A 48 -16.29 -6.80 8.94
CA LEU A 48 -15.05 -6.53 8.24
C LEU A 48 -14.14 -5.64 9.11
N VAL A 49 -12.89 -6.02 9.19
CA VAL A 49 -11.82 -5.25 9.84
C VAL A 49 -10.78 -4.81 8.80
N TYR A 50 -10.02 -3.78 9.11
CA TYR A 50 -8.89 -3.36 8.27
C TYR A 50 -7.57 -3.69 8.94
N GLY A 51 -6.62 -4.18 8.14
CA GLY A 51 -5.27 -4.46 8.60
C GLY A 51 -4.23 -4.08 7.59
N ILE A 52 -3.07 -3.63 8.07
CA ILE A 52 -1.87 -3.48 7.23
C ILE A 52 -1.41 -4.87 6.82
N ILE A 53 -1.19 -5.06 5.53
CA ILE A 53 -0.74 -6.33 4.92
C ILE A 53 0.65 -6.24 4.32
N GLY A 54 1.20 -5.05 4.14
CA GLY A 54 2.52 -4.84 3.57
C GLY A 54 2.97 -3.39 3.61
N LEU A 55 4.27 -3.20 3.41
CA LEU A 55 4.90 -1.90 3.35
C LEU A 55 5.99 -1.91 2.30
N TYR A 56 6.06 -0.85 1.50
CA TYR A 56 7.17 -0.54 0.60
C TYR A 56 7.86 0.74 1.04
N VAL A 57 9.18 0.68 1.12
CA VAL A 57 10.05 1.85 1.06
C VAL A 57 10.36 2.06 -0.41
N VAL A 58 9.96 3.17 -0.98
CA VAL A 58 10.09 3.46 -2.41
C VAL A 58 11.56 3.51 -2.81
N GLU A 59 11.92 2.77 -3.85
CA GLU A 59 13.22 2.85 -4.50
C GLU A 59 13.15 3.82 -5.68
N ASP A 60 12.20 3.60 -6.59
CA ASP A 60 11.88 4.51 -7.69
C ASP A 60 10.40 4.40 -8.13
N ILE A 61 9.99 5.36 -8.94
CA ILE A 61 8.66 5.40 -9.57
C ILE A 61 8.86 5.71 -11.05
N VAL A 62 8.50 4.77 -11.91
CA VAL A 62 8.73 4.87 -13.35
C VAL A 62 7.43 4.77 -14.15
N SER A 63 7.41 5.32 -15.36
CA SER A 63 6.35 5.01 -16.32
C SER A 63 6.41 3.53 -16.69
N ALA A 64 5.26 2.85 -16.74
CA ALA A 64 5.20 1.46 -17.18
C ALA A 64 5.71 1.29 -18.63
N LEU A 65 5.61 2.35 -19.46
CA LEU A 65 6.15 2.38 -20.83
C LEU A 65 7.68 2.39 -20.89
N SER A 66 8.35 2.84 -19.84
CA SER A 66 9.82 2.92 -19.77
C SER A 66 10.47 1.70 -19.11
N VAL A 67 9.67 0.73 -18.67
CA VAL A 67 10.20 -0.50 -18.07
C VAL A 67 10.86 -1.38 -19.14
N PRO A 68 12.13 -1.79 -18.95
CA PRO A 68 12.85 -2.62 -19.91
C PRO A 68 12.13 -3.96 -20.17
N PRO A 69 12.21 -4.52 -21.41
CA PRO A 69 11.52 -5.76 -21.77
C PRO A 69 11.76 -6.93 -20.82
N MET A 70 12.98 -7.07 -20.30
CA MET A 70 13.34 -8.12 -19.35
C MET A 70 12.60 -8.03 -17.99
N HIS A 71 12.02 -6.89 -17.66
CA HIS A 71 11.32 -6.63 -16.40
C HIS A 71 9.80 -6.50 -16.55
N LEU A 72 9.25 -6.62 -17.76
CA LEU A 72 7.80 -6.49 -17.99
C LEU A 72 6.98 -7.54 -17.22
N HIS A 73 7.55 -8.68 -16.92
CA HIS A 73 6.89 -9.73 -16.14
C HIS A 73 6.71 -9.41 -14.65
N GLN A 74 7.35 -8.35 -14.14
CA GLN A 74 7.40 -8.05 -12.72
C GLN A 74 6.18 -7.30 -12.18
N ASN A 75 5.32 -6.77 -13.06
CA ASN A 75 4.11 -6.08 -12.62
C ASN A 75 2.94 -6.29 -13.56
N ALA A 76 1.72 -6.26 -13.03
CA ALA A 76 0.50 -6.41 -13.82
C ALA A 76 0.31 -5.29 -14.85
N HIS A 77 0.75 -4.06 -14.54
CA HIS A 77 0.65 -2.90 -15.43
C HIS A 77 1.65 -2.93 -16.59
N THR A 78 2.71 -3.73 -16.50
CA THR A 78 3.71 -3.90 -17.56
C THR A 78 3.50 -5.15 -18.39
N ARG A 79 2.71 -6.14 -17.89
CA ARG A 79 2.38 -7.39 -18.63
C ARG A 79 1.35 -7.19 -19.74
N LYS A 80 0.62 -6.07 -19.73
CA LYS A 80 -0.39 -5.74 -20.74
C LYS A 80 0.20 -4.89 -21.86
N VAL A 81 -0.45 -4.91 -23.02
CA VAL A 81 -0.11 -3.99 -24.10
C VAL A 81 -0.57 -2.58 -23.69
N LEU A 82 0.35 -1.64 -23.62
CA LEU A 82 0.08 -0.26 -23.28
C LEU A 82 -0.03 0.57 -24.57
N ALA A 83 -1.05 1.43 -24.61
CA ALA A 83 -1.15 2.43 -25.68
C ALA A 83 -0.05 3.50 -25.53
N ALA A 84 0.32 4.13 -26.63
CA ALA A 84 1.21 5.29 -26.58
C ALA A 84 0.60 6.37 -25.68
N GLY A 85 1.42 6.87 -24.73
CA GLY A 85 0.97 7.86 -23.74
C GLY A 85 0.13 7.29 -22.59
N ALA A 86 0.08 5.98 -22.40
CA ALA A 86 -0.55 5.38 -21.22
C ALA A 86 0.04 5.94 -19.93
N GLY A 87 -0.83 6.33 -19.00
CA GLY A 87 -0.46 6.92 -17.70
C GLY A 87 -0.21 5.90 -16.60
N ASP A 88 0.06 4.66 -16.96
CA ASP A 88 0.40 3.59 -16.02
C ASP A 88 1.79 3.81 -15.43
N ILE A 89 1.90 3.64 -14.11
CA ILE A 89 3.17 3.71 -13.38
C ILE A 89 3.51 2.39 -12.72
N VAL A 90 4.77 2.23 -12.40
CA VAL A 90 5.27 1.17 -11.52
C VAL A 90 6.13 1.80 -10.44
N VAL A 91 5.75 1.55 -9.19
CA VAL A 91 6.57 1.79 -8.00
C VAL A 91 7.42 0.56 -7.79
N ARG A 92 8.74 0.72 -7.65
CA ARG A 92 9.66 -0.31 -7.20
C ARG A 92 10.05 -0.04 -5.77
N ALA A 93 10.12 -1.09 -4.99
CA ALA A 93 10.42 -0.97 -3.56
C ALA A 93 11.79 -1.54 -3.22
N ARG A 94 12.43 -0.93 -2.24
CA ARG A 94 13.76 -1.32 -1.76
C ARG A 94 13.72 -2.69 -1.09
N PRO A 95 14.49 -3.68 -1.56
CA PRO A 95 14.60 -4.98 -0.92
C PRO A 95 15.13 -4.88 0.53
N GLY A 96 14.76 -5.86 1.36
CA GLY A 96 15.21 -5.96 2.75
C GLY A 96 14.41 -5.13 3.75
N VAL A 97 13.79 -4.03 3.29
CA VAL A 97 12.96 -3.15 4.13
C VAL A 97 11.52 -3.02 3.61
N SER A 98 11.19 -3.78 2.58
CA SER A 98 9.87 -3.81 1.93
C SER A 98 9.37 -5.24 1.82
N GLY A 99 8.05 -5.42 1.89
CA GLY A 99 7.46 -6.75 1.73
C GLY A 99 6.03 -6.85 2.22
N ARG A 100 5.50 -8.06 2.14
CA ARG A 100 4.24 -8.46 2.75
C ARG A 100 4.48 -8.80 4.23
N LEU A 101 3.57 -8.40 5.10
CA LEU A 101 3.59 -8.86 6.49
C LEU A 101 3.19 -10.34 6.56
N GLU A 102 3.92 -11.15 7.31
CA GLU A 102 3.52 -12.53 7.61
C GLU A 102 2.23 -12.58 8.43
N ARG A 103 2.04 -11.59 9.30
CA ARG A 103 0.81 -11.38 10.07
C ARG A 103 0.37 -9.93 9.89
N TYR A 104 -0.88 -9.72 9.50
CA TYR A 104 -1.42 -8.39 9.38
C TYR A 104 -1.48 -7.67 10.75
N ILE A 105 -1.36 -6.36 10.72
CA ILE A 105 -1.57 -5.52 11.89
C ILE A 105 -2.98 -4.95 11.81
N LEU A 106 -3.84 -5.29 12.76
CA LEU A 106 -5.19 -4.71 12.84
C LEU A 106 -5.10 -3.21 13.06
N ILE A 107 -5.74 -2.42 12.19
CA ILE A 107 -5.69 -0.96 12.25
C ILE A 107 -7.06 -0.29 12.39
N GLY A 108 -8.14 -0.99 12.10
CA GLY A 108 -9.43 -0.36 12.16
C GLY A 108 -10.61 -1.29 11.94
N HIS A 109 -11.78 -0.74 12.12
CA HIS A 109 -13.04 -1.44 12.00
C HIS A 109 -14.16 -0.50 11.55
N TYR A 110 -15.31 -1.07 11.22
CA TYR A 110 -16.49 -0.29 10.88
C TYR A 110 -17.09 0.36 12.13
N HIS A 111 -17.09 1.70 12.15
CA HIS A 111 -17.64 2.50 13.23
C HIS A 111 -18.30 3.77 12.66
N GLN A 112 -19.45 4.16 13.21
CA GLN A 112 -20.19 5.36 12.78
C GLN A 112 -20.37 5.47 11.25
N ARG A 113 -20.86 4.38 10.63
CA ARG A 113 -21.13 4.28 9.18
C ARG A 113 -19.89 4.39 8.27
N ALA A 114 -18.69 4.22 8.82
CA ALA A 114 -17.45 4.27 8.07
C ALA A 114 -16.41 3.29 8.61
N TYR A 115 -15.44 2.95 7.78
CA TYR A 115 -14.23 2.25 8.23
C TYR A 115 -13.22 3.28 8.70
N ARG A 116 -12.76 3.15 9.93
CA ARG A 116 -11.86 4.10 10.57
C ARG A 116 -10.66 3.40 11.18
N VAL A 117 -9.52 4.06 11.13
CA VAL A 117 -8.36 3.69 11.94
C VAL A 117 -8.72 3.92 13.42
N CYS A 118 -8.26 3.02 14.28
CA CYS A 118 -8.44 3.16 15.73
C CYS A 118 -7.79 4.45 16.23
N PRO A 119 -8.43 5.22 17.12
CA PRO A 119 -7.92 6.51 17.63
C PRO A 119 -6.50 6.39 18.19
N ASP A 120 -6.24 5.41 19.04
CA ASP A 120 -4.92 5.18 19.65
C ASP A 120 -3.81 4.99 18.62
N LEU A 121 -4.13 4.38 17.46
CA LEU A 121 -3.19 4.22 16.36
C LEU A 121 -2.98 5.53 15.60
N LEU A 122 -4.04 6.34 15.42
CA LEU A 122 -3.89 7.67 14.80
C LEU A 122 -2.94 8.54 15.63
N ASP A 123 -3.08 8.52 16.96
CA ASP A 123 -2.20 9.25 17.85
C ASP A 123 -0.77 8.71 17.79
N ALA A 124 -0.60 7.38 17.82
CA ALA A 124 0.70 6.74 17.72
C ALA A 124 1.42 7.01 16.37
N TRP A 125 0.66 7.23 15.29
CA TRP A 125 1.20 7.54 13.96
C TRP A 125 1.46 9.03 13.74
N GLY A 126 1.03 9.90 14.65
CA GLY A 126 1.06 11.34 14.44
C GLY A 126 0.00 11.86 13.46
N GLY A 127 -1.04 11.05 13.20
CA GLY A 127 -2.20 11.43 12.41
C GLY A 127 -2.17 11.03 10.92
N LEU A 128 -3.36 11.10 10.33
CA LEU A 128 -3.58 10.99 8.87
C LEU A 128 -4.26 12.27 8.37
N ASN A 129 -4.04 12.64 7.10
CA ASN A 129 -4.67 13.79 6.44
C ASN A 129 -6.15 13.59 6.10
N VAL A 130 -6.79 12.59 6.70
CA VAL A 130 -8.21 12.28 6.57
C VAL A 130 -8.93 12.47 7.88
N LYS A 131 -10.19 12.95 7.81
CA LYS A 131 -10.99 13.22 9.00
C LYS A 131 -11.23 11.94 9.82
N ASP A 132 -10.91 11.98 11.10
CA ASP A 132 -11.16 10.90 12.06
C ASP A 132 -10.68 9.51 11.59
N GLY A 133 -9.54 9.46 10.89
CA GLY A 133 -8.97 8.21 10.39
C GLY A 133 -9.82 7.48 9.34
N TRP A 134 -10.65 8.19 8.63
CA TRP A 134 -11.58 7.60 7.66
C TRP A 134 -10.85 6.98 6.47
N LEU A 135 -10.92 5.66 6.34
CA LEU A 135 -10.38 4.89 5.23
C LEU A 135 -11.47 4.64 4.20
N GLN A 136 -11.47 5.41 3.12
CA GLN A 136 -12.40 5.21 2.00
C GLN A 136 -11.70 4.49 0.83
N ARG A 137 -12.50 3.73 0.07
CA ARG A 137 -12.15 3.32 -1.29
C ARG A 137 -12.34 4.49 -2.26
N SER A 138 -11.58 5.54 -2.09
CA SER A 138 -11.63 6.71 -2.97
C SER A 138 -10.39 6.79 -3.85
N ALA A 139 -10.45 7.61 -4.89
CA ALA A 139 -9.28 7.95 -5.70
C ALA A 139 -8.24 8.76 -4.91
N ARG A 140 -8.61 9.34 -3.76
CA ARG A 140 -7.71 10.09 -2.89
C ARG A 140 -7.04 9.13 -1.91
N LEU A 141 -5.72 9.12 -1.92
CA LEU A 141 -4.93 8.34 -0.98
C LEU A 141 -4.86 9.05 0.38
N PRO A 142 -5.09 8.35 1.51
CA PRO A 142 -4.73 8.85 2.82
C PRO A 142 -3.21 9.02 2.93
N GLU A 143 -2.78 10.07 3.62
CA GLU A 143 -1.36 10.37 3.81
C GLU A 143 -1.07 10.48 5.30
N PHE A 144 0.06 9.97 5.74
CA PHE A 144 0.55 10.19 7.08
C PHE A 144 0.93 11.67 7.23
N VAL A 145 0.48 12.31 8.31
CA VAL A 145 0.90 13.68 8.65
C VAL A 145 2.39 13.68 9.01
N ASN A 146 2.84 12.61 9.66
CA ASN A 146 4.25 12.40 9.99
C ASN A 146 4.67 10.97 9.64
N ALA A 147 5.25 10.79 8.45
CA ALA A 147 5.69 9.48 7.97
C ALA A 147 6.77 8.84 8.85
N ASN A 148 7.67 9.63 9.44
CA ASN A 148 8.71 9.12 10.34
C ASN A 148 8.12 8.57 11.64
N THR A 149 7.13 9.24 12.22
CA THR A 149 6.43 8.76 13.42
C THR A 149 5.73 7.43 13.14
N PHE A 150 5.03 7.33 12.00
CA PHE A 150 4.44 6.06 11.58
C PHE A 150 5.50 4.98 11.38
N TYR A 151 6.60 5.27 10.69
CA TYR A 151 7.64 4.28 10.40
C TYR A 151 8.31 3.76 11.66
N ASN A 152 8.62 4.65 12.62
CA ASN A 152 9.16 4.25 13.91
C ASN A 152 8.19 3.36 14.70
N TRP A 153 6.90 3.70 14.71
CA TRP A 153 5.85 2.85 15.27
C TRP A 153 5.81 1.49 14.58
N PHE A 154 5.87 1.47 13.23
CA PHE A 154 5.85 0.22 12.46
C PHE A 154 7.03 -0.69 12.79
N LEU A 155 8.24 -0.15 12.88
CA LEU A 155 9.44 -0.90 13.26
C LEU A 155 9.32 -1.49 14.66
N ALA A 156 8.71 -0.77 15.60
CA ALA A 156 8.49 -1.25 16.97
C ALA A 156 7.50 -2.42 17.06
N GLN A 157 6.71 -2.70 16.01
CA GLN A 157 5.83 -3.88 15.97
C GLN A 157 6.61 -5.20 15.78
N ASN A 158 7.91 -5.16 15.46
CA ASN A 158 8.76 -6.33 15.23
C ASN A 158 8.15 -7.35 14.25
N VAL A 159 7.50 -6.85 13.19
CA VAL A 159 6.87 -7.69 12.18
C VAL A 159 7.89 -8.20 11.16
N THR A 160 7.67 -9.41 10.68
CA THR A 160 8.47 -9.99 9.59
C THR A 160 7.88 -9.57 8.25
N LEU A 161 8.76 -9.04 7.38
CA LEU A 161 8.44 -8.73 5.99
C LEU A 161 8.92 -9.89 5.10
N ALA A 162 7.99 -10.48 4.37
CA ALA A 162 8.27 -11.55 3.42
C ALA A 162 8.23 -11.01 1.99
N ARG A 163 9.18 -11.46 1.17
CA ARG A 163 9.20 -11.20 -0.28
C ARG A 163 8.50 -12.35 -1.00
N ARG A 164 7.17 -12.43 -0.80
CA ARG A 164 6.31 -13.44 -1.44
C ARG A 164 4.85 -13.02 -1.40
N ASN A 165 4.09 -13.44 -2.41
CA ASN A 165 2.66 -13.14 -2.52
C ASN A 165 1.78 -14.07 -1.67
N THR A 166 2.26 -15.25 -1.30
CA THR A 166 1.55 -16.30 -0.54
C THR A 166 2.32 -16.75 0.68
#